data_20e1c07defc1a51579a28a14373b2469
#
_entry.id   20e1c07defc1a51579a28a14373b2469
#
_cell.length_a   1.000
_cell.length_b   1.000
_cell.length_c   1.000
_cell.angle_alpha   90.00
_cell.angle_beta   90.00
_cell.angle_gamma   90.00
#
_symmetry.space_group_name_H-M   'P 1'
#
loop_
_entity.id
_entity.type
_entity.pdbx_description
1 polymer ?
#
loop_
_entity_poly.entity_id
_entity_poly.type
_entity_poly.pdbx_seq_one_letter_code
_entity_poly.pdbx_strand_id
1 'polypeptide(L)'
;MNNAAITLTGVTKTFPGKHGRVEAVRGVDLEIAPGEVVAFLGPNGAGKTTTIDMILGLSEPTTGNVTVFGMTPHAAVARGLVAAVMQTGGLLKDLTVRESVEYVAALFPDARPVDDVLATAGITDLADRRLGKCSGGEQQRVRFAMALVPDPALIVLDEPTTGMDVNARRAFWKPSMPTPRGRTILFATHYLEEADAWADRVVVMRDGEIVADGSSSDIRAAGGGRRVSATWPDADIALVEAIEGVSGVDVHGDQIVVHTSDSDAVARELLTRTTAHSLDITSRGIEDAFVELTSPSEAGATVSR
;
A
#
# COMPACT_ATOMS: atom_id res chain seq x y z
N MET A 1 -1.46 -24.56 15.80
CA MET A 1 -0.69 -23.34 16.09
C MET A 1 -0.91 -22.44 14.90
N ASN A 2 -1.35 -21.21 15.12
CA ASN A 2 -1.56 -20.26 14.02
C ASN A 2 -0.20 -19.96 13.39
N ASN A 3 -0.03 -20.27 12.11
CA ASN A 3 1.25 -20.15 11.40
C ASN A 3 1.35 -18.79 10.67
N ALA A 4 0.63 -17.77 11.17
CA ALA A 4 0.63 -16.43 10.56
C ALA A 4 1.94 -15.69 10.83
N ALA A 5 2.36 -14.87 9.87
CA ALA A 5 3.50 -13.96 10.06
C ALA A 5 3.10 -12.77 10.95
N ILE A 6 1.89 -12.26 10.76
CA ILE A 6 1.32 -11.18 11.57
C ILE A 6 -0.12 -11.56 11.93
N THR A 7 -0.51 -11.35 13.20
CA THR A 7 -1.90 -11.45 13.64
C THR A 7 -2.25 -10.26 14.52
N LEU A 8 -3.30 -9.54 14.14
CA LEU A 8 -3.94 -8.51 14.94
C LEU A 8 -5.34 -9.00 15.31
N THR A 9 -5.73 -8.87 16.59
CA THR A 9 -7.04 -9.30 17.06
C THR A 9 -7.66 -8.21 17.92
N GLY A 10 -8.74 -7.60 17.41
CA GLY A 10 -9.49 -6.52 18.06
C GLY A 10 -8.61 -5.33 18.46
N VAL A 11 -7.61 -4.98 17.63
CA VAL A 11 -6.58 -4.01 17.98
C VAL A 11 -7.15 -2.60 17.93
N THR A 12 -7.03 -1.86 19.02
CA THR A 12 -7.32 -0.42 19.08
C THR A 12 -6.11 0.38 19.48
N LYS A 13 -6.05 1.64 19.04
CA LYS A 13 -5.06 2.60 19.50
C LYS A 13 -5.66 3.98 19.65
N THR A 14 -5.54 4.53 20.85
CA THR A 14 -6.03 5.86 21.20
C THR A 14 -4.88 6.71 21.73
N PHE A 15 -4.78 7.94 21.26
CA PHE A 15 -3.82 8.92 21.71
C PHE A 15 -4.53 10.08 22.42
N PRO A 16 -3.89 10.75 23.41
CA PRO A 16 -4.38 12.02 23.94
C PRO A 16 -4.25 13.10 22.87
N GLY A 17 -5.33 13.82 22.58
CA GLY A 17 -5.37 14.93 21.62
C GLY A 17 -5.74 16.25 22.28
N LYS A 18 -5.52 17.37 21.59
CA LYS A 18 -5.83 18.74 22.09
C LYS A 18 -7.32 18.95 22.42
N HIS A 19 -8.21 18.23 21.76
CA HIS A 19 -9.66 18.38 21.90
C HIS A 19 -10.34 17.08 22.38
N GLY A 20 -9.62 16.19 23.04
CA GLY A 20 -10.11 14.89 23.49
C GLY A 20 -9.18 13.75 23.07
N ARG A 21 -9.73 12.53 23.04
CA ARG A 21 -8.99 11.35 22.59
C ARG A 21 -9.09 11.19 21.07
N VAL A 22 -8.01 10.83 20.41
CA VAL A 22 -7.96 10.50 18.99
C VAL A 22 -7.82 9.00 18.86
N GLU A 23 -8.84 8.35 18.31
CA GLU A 23 -8.82 6.91 18.02
C GLU A 23 -8.18 6.70 16.66
N ALA A 24 -6.89 6.37 16.67
CA ALA A 24 -6.11 6.18 15.45
C ALA A 24 -6.33 4.79 14.83
N VAL A 25 -6.69 3.78 15.65
CA VAL A 25 -7.04 2.42 15.20
C VAL A 25 -8.25 1.95 16.01
N ARG A 26 -9.25 1.36 15.33
CA ARG A 26 -10.59 1.09 15.87
C ARG A 26 -10.99 -0.37 15.65
N GLY A 27 -10.44 -1.31 16.44
CA GLY A 27 -10.86 -2.70 16.41
C GLY A 27 -10.41 -3.46 15.16
N VAL A 28 -9.15 -3.32 14.78
CA VAL A 28 -8.60 -3.97 13.58
C VAL A 28 -8.31 -5.45 13.87
N ASP A 29 -8.87 -6.31 13.01
CA ASP A 29 -8.54 -7.72 12.89
C ASP A 29 -7.82 -7.93 11.55
N LEU A 30 -6.63 -8.56 11.57
CA LEU A 30 -5.83 -8.83 10.37
C LEU A 30 -4.95 -10.05 10.60
N GLU A 31 -4.88 -10.93 9.61
CA GLU A 31 -3.94 -12.04 9.56
C GLU A 31 -3.16 -11.99 8.25
N ILE A 32 -1.83 -12.04 8.32
CA ILE A 32 -0.93 -12.09 7.16
C ILE A 32 -0.17 -13.40 7.20
N ALA A 33 -0.22 -14.16 6.10
CA ALA A 33 0.46 -15.44 6.00
C ALA A 33 1.99 -15.27 5.78
N PRO A 34 2.82 -16.26 6.17
CA PRO A 34 4.23 -16.26 5.83
C PRO A 34 4.43 -16.28 4.30
N GLY A 35 5.31 -15.42 3.81
CA GLY A 35 5.63 -15.30 2.39
C GLY A 35 4.67 -14.43 1.58
N GLU A 36 3.62 -13.89 2.20
CA GLU A 36 2.64 -13.01 1.56
C GLU A 36 3.22 -11.58 1.40
N VAL A 37 2.93 -10.94 0.28
CA VAL A 37 3.24 -9.53 0.02
C VAL A 37 1.95 -8.72 0.13
N VAL A 38 1.84 -7.92 1.19
CA VAL A 38 0.64 -7.17 1.52
C VAL A 38 0.88 -5.67 1.40
N ALA A 39 0.01 -4.98 0.66
CA ALA A 39 -0.02 -3.53 0.58
C ALA A 39 -1.04 -2.96 1.56
N PHE A 40 -0.62 -2.02 2.40
CA PHE A 40 -1.49 -1.17 3.21
C PHE A 40 -1.77 0.12 2.48
N LEU A 41 -3.02 0.32 2.06
CA LEU A 41 -3.51 1.53 1.42
C LEU A 41 -4.40 2.32 2.38
N GLY A 42 -4.49 3.61 2.17
CA GLY A 42 -5.38 4.50 2.91
C GLY A 42 -4.89 5.96 2.86
N PRO A 43 -5.78 6.92 3.05
CA PRO A 43 -5.39 8.34 3.13
C PRO A 43 -4.48 8.62 4.33
N ASN A 44 -3.92 9.83 4.37
CA ASN A 44 -3.17 10.27 5.54
C ASN A 44 -4.09 10.33 6.76
N GLY A 45 -3.61 9.79 7.88
CA GLY A 45 -4.42 9.70 9.10
C GLY A 45 -5.33 8.45 9.18
N ALA A 46 -5.36 7.59 8.19
CA ALA A 46 -6.15 6.35 8.19
C ALA A 46 -5.75 5.32 9.27
N GLY A 47 -4.60 5.49 9.93
CA GLY A 47 -4.12 4.57 10.96
C GLY A 47 -2.99 3.63 10.50
N LYS A 48 -2.55 3.68 9.24
CA LYS A 48 -1.53 2.79 8.68
C LYS A 48 -0.23 2.77 9.48
N THR A 49 0.42 3.93 9.62
CA THR A 49 1.69 4.05 10.38
C THR A 49 1.52 3.62 11.84
N THR A 50 0.40 3.98 12.47
CA THR A 50 0.10 3.54 13.85
C THR A 50 -0.02 2.02 13.95
N THR A 51 -0.65 1.37 12.97
CA THR A 51 -0.75 -0.09 12.91
C THR A 51 0.62 -0.72 12.67
N ILE A 52 1.43 -0.16 11.78
CA ILE A 52 2.82 -0.57 11.53
C ILE A 52 3.65 -0.43 12.81
N ASP A 53 3.56 0.68 13.53
CA ASP A 53 4.28 0.90 14.78
C ASP A 53 3.95 -0.18 15.82
N MET A 54 2.70 -0.63 15.90
CA MET A 54 2.30 -1.71 16.79
C MET A 54 2.87 -3.08 16.34
N ILE A 55 2.90 -3.35 15.03
CA ILE A 55 3.51 -4.57 14.45
C ILE A 55 5.02 -4.58 14.71
N LEU A 56 5.68 -3.43 14.67
CA LEU A 56 7.11 -3.29 14.96
C LEU A 56 7.45 -3.24 16.45
N GLY A 57 6.45 -3.20 17.34
CA GLY A 57 6.65 -3.07 18.79
C GLY A 57 7.11 -1.67 19.23
N LEU A 58 7.01 -0.66 18.36
CA LEU A 58 7.32 0.74 18.66
C LEU A 58 6.21 1.41 19.47
N SER A 59 5.01 0.84 19.44
CA SER A 59 3.84 1.29 20.18
C SER A 59 3.01 0.10 20.65
N GLU A 60 2.46 0.16 21.86
CA GLU A 60 1.56 -0.87 22.36
C GLU A 60 0.11 -0.53 21.97
N PRO A 61 -0.74 -1.52 21.65
CA PRO A 61 -2.16 -1.30 21.46
C PRO A 61 -2.83 -0.80 22.75
N THR A 62 -3.92 -0.04 22.63
CA THR A 62 -4.75 0.34 23.78
C THR A 62 -5.56 -0.87 24.26
N THR A 63 -6.13 -1.63 23.31
CA THR A 63 -6.77 -2.93 23.55
C THR A 63 -6.48 -3.87 22.40
N GLY A 64 -6.79 -5.15 22.58
CA GLY A 64 -6.52 -6.18 21.57
C GLY A 64 -5.11 -6.74 21.69
N ASN A 65 -4.73 -7.56 20.72
CA ASN A 65 -3.45 -8.27 20.72
C ASN A 65 -2.78 -8.22 19.35
N VAL A 66 -1.45 -8.06 19.37
CA VAL A 66 -0.60 -8.12 18.16
C VAL A 66 0.44 -9.20 18.36
N THR A 67 0.54 -10.12 17.42
CA THR A 67 1.62 -11.11 17.40
C THR A 67 2.32 -11.14 16.05
N VAL A 68 3.61 -11.40 16.06
CA VAL A 68 4.47 -11.56 14.89
C VAL A 68 5.17 -12.90 14.99
N PHE A 69 4.91 -13.82 14.04
CA PHE A 69 5.33 -15.22 14.12
C PHE A 69 4.97 -15.90 15.45
N GLY A 70 3.76 -15.61 15.96
CA GLY A 70 3.28 -16.16 17.23
C GLY A 70 3.94 -15.61 18.50
N MET A 71 4.78 -14.58 18.37
CA MET A 71 5.49 -13.90 19.46
C MET A 71 4.99 -12.47 19.65
N THR A 72 5.35 -11.83 20.78
CA THR A 72 5.18 -10.38 20.90
C THR A 72 6.05 -9.67 19.84
N PRO A 73 5.63 -8.52 19.29
CA PRO A 73 6.41 -7.76 18.30
C PRO A 73 7.85 -7.51 18.77
N HIS A 74 8.01 -7.07 20.01
CA HIS A 74 9.33 -6.83 20.60
C HIS A 74 10.22 -8.07 20.60
N ALA A 75 9.68 -9.25 20.92
CA ALA A 75 10.44 -10.50 20.91
C ALA A 75 10.82 -10.92 19.48
N ALA A 76 9.98 -10.68 18.49
CA ALA A 76 10.28 -10.97 17.08
C ALA A 76 11.40 -10.04 16.55
N VAL A 77 11.33 -8.74 16.86
CA VAL A 77 12.38 -7.76 16.52
C VAL A 77 13.70 -8.12 17.20
N ALA A 78 13.70 -8.42 18.49
CA ALA A 78 14.92 -8.80 19.24
C ALA A 78 15.61 -10.07 18.70
N ARG A 79 14.87 -10.94 17.99
CA ARG A 79 15.40 -12.13 17.31
C ARG A 79 15.86 -11.88 15.88
N GLY A 80 15.80 -10.63 15.39
CA GLY A 80 16.15 -10.30 14.01
C GLY A 80 15.16 -10.81 12.96
N LEU A 81 13.98 -11.31 13.36
CA LEU A 81 12.98 -11.84 12.45
C LEU A 81 12.25 -10.74 11.67
N VAL A 82 12.30 -9.50 12.16
CA VAL A 82 11.62 -8.33 11.59
C VAL A 82 12.63 -7.25 11.31
N ALA A 83 12.57 -6.70 10.12
CA ALA A 83 13.27 -5.45 9.76
C ALA A 83 12.30 -4.45 9.18
N ALA A 84 12.60 -3.16 9.33
CA ALA A 84 11.77 -2.07 8.83
C ALA A 84 12.58 -1.04 8.06
N VAL A 85 11.96 -0.47 7.02
CA VAL A 85 12.41 0.74 6.34
C VAL A 85 11.33 1.79 6.55
N MET A 86 11.61 2.71 7.44
CA MET A 86 10.69 3.81 7.77
C MET A 86 10.88 4.98 6.81
N GLN A 87 9.85 5.81 6.69
CA GLN A 87 9.85 7.00 5.82
C GLN A 87 11.02 7.96 6.15
N THR A 88 11.30 8.11 7.42
CA THR A 88 12.42 8.93 7.92
C THR A 88 13.38 8.03 8.69
N GLY A 89 14.66 8.13 8.38
CA GLY A 89 15.68 7.34 9.10
C GLY A 89 17.05 7.95 8.87
N GLY A 90 17.81 8.09 9.95
CA GLY A 90 19.12 8.76 9.97
C GLY A 90 20.17 7.89 9.26
N LEU A 91 20.55 8.29 8.06
CA LEU A 91 21.78 7.79 7.45
C LEU A 91 22.93 8.72 7.87
N LEU A 92 24.06 8.13 8.25
CA LEU A 92 25.29 8.87 8.58
C LEU A 92 25.95 9.32 7.27
N LYS A 93 25.72 10.56 6.89
CA LYS A 93 26.08 11.13 5.57
C LYS A 93 27.59 11.05 5.24
N ASP A 94 28.42 10.95 6.25
CA ASP A 94 29.88 10.90 6.14
C ASP A 94 30.42 9.50 5.85
N LEU A 95 29.63 8.47 6.14
CA LEU A 95 29.99 7.08 5.82
C LEU A 95 29.72 6.79 4.33
N THR A 96 30.46 5.84 3.80
CA THR A 96 30.18 5.21 2.51
C THR A 96 28.97 4.27 2.64
N VAL A 97 28.42 3.85 1.51
CA VAL A 97 27.34 2.85 1.46
C VAL A 97 27.80 1.54 2.12
N ARG A 98 29.00 1.06 1.78
CA ARG A 98 29.59 -0.15 2.36
C ARG A 98 29.76 -0.04 3.86
N GLU A 99 30.43 1.01 4.35
CA GLU A 99 30.62 1.23 5.78
C GLU A 99 29.32 1.27 6.56
N SER A 100 28.27 1.82 5.98
CA SER A 100 26.93 1.86 6.61
C SER A 100 26.29 0.48 6.75
N VAL A 101 26.44 -0.38 5.73
CA VAL A 101 25.94 -1.76 5.78
C VAL A 101 26.79 -2.60 6.72
N GLU A 102 28.13 -2.45 6.71
CA GLU A 102 29.06 -3.09 7.64
C GLU A 102 28.78 -2.70 9.10
N TYR A 103 28.48 -1.42 9.35
CA TYR A 103 28.10 -0.95 10.68
C TYR A 103 26.87 -1.68 11.22
N VAL A 104 25.85 -1.87 10.38
CA VAL A 104 24.66 -2.65 10.77
C VAL A 104 24.99 -4.11 10.91
N ALA A 105 25.82 -4.68 10.00
CA ALA A 105 26.21 -6.09 10.06
C ALA A 105 26.93 -6.42 11.38
N ALA A 106 27.74 -5.50 11.90
CA ALA A 106 28.42 -5.68 13.17
C ALA A 106 27.49 -5.82 14.40
N LEU A 107 26.20 -5.45 14.27
CA LEU A 107 25.22 -5.59 15.34
C LEU A 107 24.56 -6.98 15.39
N PHE A 108 24.75 -7.81 14.36
CA PHE A 108 24.12 -9.12 14.24
C PHE A 108 25.19 -10.22 14.12
N PRO A 109 25.16 -11.25 14.99
CA PRO A 109 26.15 -12.33 14.94
C PRO A 109 26.08 -13.15 13.63
N ASP A 110 24.88 -13.32 13.10
CA ASP A 110 24.61 -14.11 11.89
C ASP A 110 24.22 -13.20 10.71
N ALA A 111 24.88 -12.03 10.59
CA ALA A 111 24.64 -11.10 9.51
C ALA A 111 24.94 -11.72 8.13
N ARG A 112 24.11 -11.39 7.13
CA ARG A 112 24.40 -11.74 5.73
C ARG A 112 25.70 -11.07 5.28
N PRO A 113 26.47 -11.71 4.38
CA PRO A 113 27.63 -11.08 3.76
C PRO A 113 27.29 -9.74 3.13
N VAL A 114 28.07 -8.71 3.42
CA VAL A 114 27.80 -7.33 2.96
C VAL A 114 27.70 -7.24 1.44
N ASP A 115 28.57 -7.93 0.72
CA ASP A 115 28.55 -7.94 -0.75
C ASP A 115 27.26 -8.55 -1.31
N ASP A 116 26.74 -9.60 -0.68
CA ASP A 116 25.48 -10.23 -1.07
C ASP A 116 24.29 -9.28 -0.81
N VAL A 117 24.36 -8.54 0.29
CA VAL A 117 23.32 -7.54 0.64
C VAL A 117 23.35 -6.38 -0.35
N LEU A 118 24.53 -5.84 -0.69
CA LEU A 118 24.68 -4.77 -1.67
C LEU A 118 24.21 -5.21 -3.06
N ALA A 119 24.57 -6.42 -3.48
CA ALA A 119 24.11 -7.00 -4.74
C ALA A 119 22.58 -7.19 -4.76
N THR A 120 22.03 -7.71 -3.65
CA THR A 120 20.58 -7.88 -3.47
C THR A 120 19.83 -6.57 -3.58
N ALA A 121 20.35 -5.49 -3.00
CA ALA A 121 19.72 -4.15 -3.06
C ALA A 121 20.04 -3.40 -4.37
N GLY A 122 20.84 -3.97 -5.28
CA GLY A 122 21.23 -3.37 -6.55
C GLY A 122 22.02 -2.07 -6.39
N ILE A 123 22.95 -2.03 -5.42
CA ILE A 123 23.76 -0.86 -5.08
C ILE A 123 25.26 -1.16 -4.96
N THR A 124 25.71 -2.25 -5.56
CA THR A 124 27.13 -2.64 -5.53
C THR A 124 28.04 -1.57 -6.12
N ASP A 125 27.58 -0.90 -7.18
CA ASP A 125 28.27 0.20 -7.85
C ASP A 125 28.38 1.48 -7.00
N LEU A 126 27.59 1.55 -5.93
CA LEU A 126 27.57 2.68 -5.00
C LEU A 126 28.41 2.43 -3.74
N ALA A 127 28.99 1.22 -3.58
CA ALA A 127 29.61 0.77 -2.33
C ALA A 127 30.56 1.78 -1.70
N ASP A 128 31.43 2.38 -2.50
CA ASP A 128 32.45 3.34 -2.05
C ASP A 128 31.96 4.81 -2.05
N ARG A 129 30.69 5.05 -2.44
CA ARG A 129 30.14 6.40 -2.47
C ARG A 129 29.66 6.81 -1.07
N ARG A 130 29.97 8.05 -0.66
CA ARG A 130 29.46 8.63 0.59
C ARG A 130 27.95 8.82 0.50
N LEU A 131 27.22 8.48 1.56
CA LEU A 131 25.78 8.61 1.63
C LEU A 131 25.27 10.03 1.39
N GLY A 132 26.02 11.04 1.82
CA GLY A 132 25.70 12.44 1.54
C GLY A 132 25.71 12.82 0.06
N LYS A 133 26.31 11.98 -0.82
CA LYS A 133 26.35 12.17 -2.27
C LYS A 133 25.38 11.29 -3.04
N CYS A 134 24.62 10.44 -2.32
CA CYS A 134 23.59 9.58 -2.91
C CYS A 134 22.29 10.38 -3.09
N SER A 135 21.60 10.10 -4.20
CA SER A 135 20.23 10.59 -4.42
C SER A 135 19.26 10.01 -3.40
N GLY A 136 18.06 10.59 -3.26
CA GLY A 136 17.04 10.08 -2.33
C GLY A 136 16.69 8.62 -2.58
N GLY A 137 16.53 8.22 -3.84
CA GLY A 137 16.26 6.83 -4.22
C GLY A 137 17.44 5.88 -3.95
N GLU A 138 18.69 6.35 -4.14
CA GLU A 138 19.86 5.57 -3.76
C GLU A 138 19.95 5.40 -2.24
N GLN A 139 19.71 6.45 -1.47
CA GLN A 139 19.65 6.38 0.01
C GLN A 139 18.56 5.41 0.50
N GLN A 140 17.42 5.37 -0.16
CA GLN A 140 16.35 4.44 0.19
C GLN A 140 16.75 2.99 -0.08
N ARG A 141 17.45 2.73 -1.20
CA ARG A 141 18.02 1.39 -1.47
C ARG A 141 19.07 1.00 -0.45
N VAL A 142 19.85 1.96 0.06
CA VAL A 142 20.79 1.68 1.18
C VAL A 142 20.04 1.32 2.45
N ARG A 143 18.95 2.03 2.83
CA ARG A 143 18.12 1.64 3.98
C ARG A 143 17.56 0.24 3.82
N PHE A 144 17.10 -0.08 2.60
CA PHE A 144 16.62 -1.43 2.29
C PHE A 144 17.76 -2.48 2.42
N ALA A 145 18.96 -2.19 1.92
CA ALA A 145 20.12 -3.05 2.12
C ALA A 145 20.40 -3.29 3.61
N MET A 146 20.42 -2.21 4.41
CA MET A 146 20.60 -2.32 5.87
C MET A 146 19.52 -3.20 6.53
N ALA A 147 18.26 -3.10 6.07
CA ALA A 147 17.16 -3.95 6.54
C ALA A 147 17.33 -5.44 6.16
N LEU A 148 18.06 -5.75 5.10
CA LEU A 148 18.34 -7.14 4.67
C LEU A 148 19.46 -7.82 5.46
N VAL A 149 20.26 -7.06 6.19
CA VAL A 149 21.44 -7.57 6.92
C VAL A 149 21.11 -8.71 7.89
N PRO A 150 20.09 -8.62 8.77
CA PRO A 150 19.76 -9.68 9.70
C PRO A 150 19.05 -10.88 9.07
N ASP A 151 18.88 -10.92 7.76
CA ASP A 151 18.12 -11.95 7.05
C ASP A 151 16.66 -12.12 7.57
N PRO A 152 15.86 -11.04 7.65
CA PRO A 152 14.57 -11.06 8.32
C PRO A 152 13.55 -11.92 7.58
N ALA A 153 12.63 -12.55 8.33
CA ALA A 153 11.49 -13.27 7.78
C ALA A 153 10.32 -12.33 7.40
N LEU A 154 10.24 -11.14 8.04
CA LEU A 154 9.28 -10.09 7.76
C LEU A 154 10.01 -8.78 7.47
N ILE A 155 9.67 -8.13 6.37
CA ILE A 155 10.13 -6.77 6.05
C ILE A 155 8.92 -5.85 6.04
N VAL A 156 9.00 -4.76 6.79
CA VAL A 156 7.99 -3.70 6.82
C VAL A 156 8.57 -2.47 6.14
N LEU A 157 7.84 -1.94 5.15
CA LEU A 157 8.25 -0.77 4.37
C LEU A 157 7.18 0.32 4.53
N ASP A 158 7.53 1.43 5.18
CA ASP A 158 6.62 2.57 5.32
C ASP A 158 6.97 3.64 4.30
N GLU A 159 6.11 3.80 3.26
CA GLU A 159 6.29 4.75 2.15
C GLU A 159 7.67 4.65 1.47
N PRO A 160 8.12 3.45 1.05
CA PRO A 160 9.51 3.19 0.66
C PRO A 160 9.99 3.96 -0.56
N THR A 161 9.08 4.46 -1.39
CA THR A 161 9.38 5.12 -2.67
C THR A 161 9.01 6.61 -2.68
N THR A 162 8.61 7.14 -1.54
CA THR A 162 8.26 8.56 -1.41
C THR A 162 9.44 9.45 -1.80
N GLY A 163 9.17 10.44 -2.66
CA GLY A 163 10.19 11.36 -3.18
C GLY A 163 11.06 10.80 -4.33
N MET A 164 10.75 9.60 -4.83
CA MET A 164 11.37 9.04 -6.02
C MET A 164 10.61 9.45 -7.29
N ASP A 165 11.33 9.64 -8.38
CA ASP A 165 10.72 9.70 -9.71
C ASP A 165 10.18 8.32 -10.15
N VAL A 166 9.37 8.31 -11.22
CA VAL A 166 8.72 7.09 -11.73
C VAL A 166 9.72 5.97 -12.07
N ASN A 167 10.89 6.33 -12.64
CA ASN A 167 11.90 5.34 -13.02
C ASN A 167 12.61 4.78 -11.79
N ALA A 168 12.92 5.62 -10.81
CA ALA A 168 13.51 5.21 -9.54
C ALA A 168 12.57 4.30 -8.74
N ARG A 169 11.25 4.61 -8.71
CA ARG A 169 10.23 3.75 -8.10
C ARG A 169 10.16 2.37 -8.76
N ARG A 170 10.05 2.33 -10.09
CA ARG A 170 10.06 1.06 -10.83
C ARG A 170 11.35 0.27 -10.62
N ALA A 171 12.50 0.96 -10.52
CA ALA A 171 13.77 0.31 -10.25
C ALA A 171 13.88 -0.21 -8.81
N PHE A 172 13.22 0.43 -7.83
CA PHE A 172 13.14 -0.04 -6.45
C PHE A 172 12.42 -1.39 -6.35
N TRP A 173 11.31 -1.54 -7.07
CA TRP A 173 10.47 -2.74 -7.07
C TRP A 173 10.85 -3.80 -8.12
N LYS A 174 11.86 -3.56 -8.97
CA LYS A 174 12.24 -4.56 -9.97
C LYS A 174 12.60 -5.90 -9.34
N PRO A 175 12.43 -7.03 -10.09
CA PRO A 175 12.78 -8.39 -9.65
C PRO A 175 14.24 -8.62 -9.31
N SER A 176 15.13 -7.65 -9.59
CA SER A 176 16.48 -7.61 -9.05
C SER A 176 16.54 -7.15 -7.59
N MET A 177 15.45 -6.60 -7.04
CA MET A 177 15.17 -6.70 -5.63
C MET A 177 14.59 -8.10 -5.41
N PRO A 178 15.39 -9.04 -4.96
CA PRO A 178 14.83 -10.31 -4.62
C PRO A 178 13.92 -10.03 -3.43
N THR A 179 12.61 -10.04 -3.65
CA THR A 179 11.77 -10.64 -2.64
C THR A 179 12.30 -12.06 -2.55
N PRO A 180 13.14 -12.39 -1.58
CA PRO A 180 13.62 -13.74 -1.47
C PRO A 180 12.37 -14.57 -1.31
N ARG A 181 12.16 -15.51 -2.23
CA ARG A 181 11.01 -16.41 -2.20
C ARG A 181 10.84 -16.90 -0.76
N GLY A 182 9.68 -16.60 -0.14
CA GLY A 182 9.35 -17.00 1.21
C GLY A 182 9.45 -15.93 2.30
N ARG A 183 9.84 -14.67 2.01
CA ARG A 183 9.74 -13.58 2.99
C ARG A 183 8.39 -12.91 2.93
N THR A 184 7.87 -12.58 4.09
CA THR A 184 6.67 -11.75 4.22
C THR A 184 7.06 -10.29 4.03
N ILE A 185 6.27 -9.55 3.25
CA ILE A 185 6.46 -8.11 3.08
C ILE A 185 5.14 -7.41 3.38
N LEU A 186 5.20 -6.45 4.29
CA LEU A 186 4.13 -5.49 4.51
C LEU A 186 4.62 -4.11 4.09
N PHE A 187 3.97 -3.47 3.13
CA PHE A 187 4.34 -2.14 2.74
C PHE A 187 3.14 -1.18 2.74
N ALA A 188 3.34 0.01 3.33
CA ALA A 188 2.39 1.09 3.22
C ALA A 188 2.80 1.99 2.06
N THR A 189 1.83 2.37 1.24
CA THR A 189 2.02 3.32 0.16
C THR A 189 0.73 4.09 -0.11
N HIS A 190 0.87 5.28 -0.69
CA HIS A 190 -0.23 6.03 -1.29
C HIS A 190 -0.21 5.92 -2.83
N TYR A 191 0.77 5.22 -3.39
CA TYR A 191 0.86 4.93 -4.82
C TYR A 191 0.13 3.62 -5.13
N LEU A 192 -1.09 3.74 -5.62
CA LEU A 192 -1.96 2.61 -5.92
C LEU A 192 -1.40 1.68 -6.99
N GLU A 193 -0.64 2.25 -7.95
CA GLU A 193 0.10 1.48 -8.96
C GLU A 193 1.10 0.49 -8.35
N GLU A 194 1.70 0.83 -7.20
CA GLU A 194 2.63 -0.07 -6.52
C GLU A 194 1.92 -1.26 -5.89
N ALA A 195 0.78 -0.99 -5.24
CA ALA A 195 -0.04 -2.06 -4.68
C ALA A 195 -0.56 -3.01 -5.78
N ASP A 196 -1.02 -2.46 -6.90
CA ASP A 196 -1.51 -3.23 -8.05
C ASP A 196 -0.42 -4.08 -8.71
N ALA A 197 0.80 -3.56 -8.79
CA ALA A 197 1.90 -4.22 -9.49
C ALA A 197 2.65 -5.26 -8.63
N TRP A 198 2.65 -5.11 -7.30
CA TRP A 198 3.60 -5.83 -6.43
C TRP A 198 2.96 -6.57 -5.26
N ALA A 199 1.72 -6.23 -4.86
CA ALA A 199 1.07 -6.92 -3.76
C ALA A 199 0.30 -8.16 -4.22
N ASP A 200 0.38 -9.22 -3.42
CA ASP A 200 -0.52 -10.38 -3.55
C ASP A 200 -1.90 -10.03 -3.00
N ARG A 201 -1.92 -9.14 -1.99
CA ARG A 201 -3.13 -8.72 -1.27
C ARG A 201 -3.04 -7.25 -0.87
N VAL A 202 -4.17 -6.58 -0.95
CA VAL A 202 -4.33 -5.16 -0.63
C VAL A 202 -5.30 -5.02 0.53
N VAL A 203 -4.87 -4.32 1.57
CA VAL A 203 -5.67 -3.95 2.73
C VAL A 203 -5.90 -2.45 2.71
N VAL A 204 -7.14 -2.01 2.63
CA VAL A 204 -7.51 -0.59 2.61
C VAL A 204 -7.98 -0.16 3.99
N MET A 205 -7.31 0.84 4.54
CA MET A 205 -7.68 1.45 5.82
C MET A 205 -8.29 2.83 5.62
N ARG A 206 -9.35 3.12 6.40
CA ARG A 206 -9.98 4.44 6.52
C ARG A 206 -10.42 4.66 7.97
N ASP A 207 -10.15 5.85 8.51
CA ASP A 207 -10.59 6.29 9.84
C ASP A 207 -10.28 5.29 10.97
N GLY A 208 -9.16 4.57 10.86
CA GLY A 208 -8.70 3.58 11.83
C GLY A 208 -9.29 2.18 11.67
N GLU A 209 -10.06 1.92 10.63
CA GLU A 209 -10.68 0.63 10.34
C GLU A 209 -10.21 0.04 9.01
N ILE A 210 -10.27 -1.29 8.86
CA ILE A 210 -10.10 -1.95 7.57
C ILE A 210 -11.44 -1.91 6.84
N VAL A 211 -11.49 -1.24 5.68
CA VAL A 211 -12.71 -1.09 4.88
C VAL A 211 -12.75 -2.03 3.67
N ALA A 212 -11.61 -2.54 3.25
CA ALA A 212 -11.52 -3.58 2.22
C ALA A 212 -10.24 -4.39 2.40
N ASP A 213 -10.30 -5.67 2.02
CA ASP A 213 -9.22 -6.63 2.16
C ASP A 213 -9.39 -7.74 1.10
N GLY A 214 -8.40 -7.88 0.22
CA GLY A 214 -8.45 -8.85 -0.88
C GLY A 214 -7.38 -8.61 -1.93
N SER A 215 -7.45 -9.32 -3.05
CA SER A 215 -6.58 -9.09 -4.20
C SER A 215 -6.84 -7.72 -4.83
N SER A 216 -5.90 -7.19 -5.63
CA SER A 216 -6.14 -5.96 -6.42
C SER A 216 -7.39 -6.05 -7.29
N SER A 217 -7.75 -7.25 -7.77
CA SER A 217 -8.99 -7.48 -8.53
C SER A 217 -10.24 -7.37 -7.64
N ASP A 218 -10.17 -7.88 -6.40
CA ASP A 218 -11.29 -7.78 -5.44
C ASP A 218 -11.53 -6.32 -5.02
N ILE A 219 -10.44 -5.58 -4.78
CA ILE A 219 -10.53 -4.15 -4.45
C ILE A 219 -11.14 -3.35 -5.60
N ARG A 220 -10.73 -3.62 -6.86
CA ARG A 220 -11.34 -2.99 -8.03
C ARG A 220 -12.81 -3.32 -8.17
N ALA A 221 -13.20 -4.57 -7.91
CA ALA A 221 -14.60 -4.98 -7.94
C ALA A 221 -15.44 -4.33 -6.82
N ALA A 222 -14.88 -4.19 -5.61
CA ALA A 222 -15.51 -3.54 -4.48
C ALA A 222 -15.77 -2.04 -4.71
N GLY A 223 -14.93 -1.36 -5.49
CA GLY A 223 -15.10 0.04 -5.90
C GLY A 223 -16.07 0.25 -7.08
N GLY A 224 -17.02 -0.64 -7.27
CA GLY A 224 -18.22 -0.44 -8.06
C GLY A 224 -18.07 -0.23 -9.57
N GLY A 225 -17.71 -1.27 -10.34
CA GLY A 225 -18.09 -1.31 -11.75
C GLY A 225 -17.00 -1.02 -12.78
N ARG A 226 -17.44 -0.90 -14.01
CA ARG A 226 -16.64 -0.59 -15.20
C ARG A 226 -16.91 0.84 -15.67
N ARG A 227 -15.97 1.37 -16.43
CA ARG A 227 -16.11 2.63 -17.14
C ARG A 227 -16.30 2.34 -18.63
N VAL A 228 -17.37 2.87 -19.21
CA VAL A 228 -17.59 2.85 -20.66
C VAL A 228 -17.47 4.29 -21.15
N SER A 229 -16.44 4.60 -21.91
CA SER A 229 -16.29 5.90 -22.57
C SER A 229 -16.65 5.80 -24.03
N ALA A 230 -17.30 6.84 -24.56
CA ALA A 230 -17.67 6.92 -25.96
C ALA A 230 -17.69 8.37 -26.43
N THR A 231 -17.48 8.57 -27.71
CA THR A 231 -17.76 9.85 -28.37
C THR A 231 -19.23 9.87 -28.80
N TRP A 232 -19.99 10.82 -28.29
CA TRP A 232 -21.41 10.97 -28.61
C TRP A 232 -21.82 12.44 -28.53
N PRO A 233 -21.74 13.17 -29.64
CA PRO A 233 -22.22 14.55 -29.72
C PRO A 233 -23.73 14.63 -29.37
N ASP A 234 -24.10 15.62 -28.58
CA ASP A 234 -25.49 15.83 -28.14
C ASP A 234 -26.10 14.62 -27.40
N ALA A 235 -25.33 14.00 -26.52
CA ALA A 235 -25.70 12.79 -25.78
C ALA A 235 -26.98 12.98 -24.97
N ASP A 236 -27.91 12.04 -25.11
CA ASP A 236 -29.09 11.94 -24.24
C ASP A 236 -28.70 11.20 -22.93
N ILE A 237 -28.34 11.98 -21.92
CA ILE A 237 -27.89 11.47 -20.63
C ILE A 237 -28.98 10.66 -19.94
N ALA A 238 -30.26 11.11 -20.05
CA ALA A 238 -31.37 10.42 -19.41
C ALA A 238 -31.56 8.99 -19.93
N LEU A 239 -31.28 8.77 -21.21
CA LEU A 239 -31.31 7.45 -21.82
C LEU A 239 -30.23 6.52 -21.20
N VAL A 240 -29.04 7.05 -20.93
CA VAL A 240 -27.94 6.28 -20.33
C VAL A 240 -28.19 6.01 -18.85
N GLU A 241 -28.65 6.99 -18.10
CA GLU A 241 -28.96 6.85 -16.67
C GLU A 241 -30.11 5.85 -16.41
N ALA A 242 -30.98 5.63 -17.41
CA ALA A 242 -32.06 4.66 -17.32
C ALA A 242 -31.58 3.20 -17.51
N ILE A 243 -30.34 2.96 -17.92
CA ILE A 243 -29.80 1.61 -18.10
C ILE A 243 -29.51 1.00 -16.71
N GLU A 244 -30.02 -0.20 -16.49
CA GLU A 244 -29.79 -0.93 -15.24
C GLU A 244 -28.28 -1.13 -14.98
N GLY A 245 -27.83 -0.85 -13.77
CA GLY A 245 -26.44 -0.96 -13.37
C GLY A 245 -25.59 0.30 -13.63
N VAL A 246 -26.14 1.35 -14.22
CA VAL A 246 -25.47 2.66 -14.33
C VAL A 246 -25.55 3.39 -12.99
N SER A 247 -24.38 3.81 -12.49
CA SER A 247 -24.22 4.54 -11.22
C SER A 247 -23.94 6.03 -11.41
N GLY A 248 -23.53 6.45 -12.62
CA GLY A 248 -23.27 7.85 -12.95
C GLY A 248 -22.83 8.04 -14.39
N VAL A 249 -22.98 9.27 -14.90
CA VAL A 249 -22.56 9.68 -16.24
C VAL A 249 -21.87 11.02 -16.15
N ASP A 250 -20.63 11.09 -16.64
CA ASP A 250 -19.87 12.33 -16.81
C ASP A 250 -19.84 12.72 -18.30
N VAL A 251 -19.95 14.01 -18.58
CA VAL A 251 -19.90 14.54 -19.96
C VAL A 251 -18.79 15.56 -20.09
N HIS A 252 -17.93 15.36 -21.08
CA HIS A 252 -16.81 16.23 -21.38
C HIS A 252 -16.80 16.59 -22.89
N GLY A 253 -17.53 17.65 -23.26
CA GLY A 253 -17.76 17.99 -24.66
C GLY A 253 -18.53 16.88 -25.37
N ASP A 254 -17.98 16.33 -26.46
CA ASP A 254 -18.58 15.21 -27.20
C ASP A 254 -18.28 13.83 -26.62
N GLN A 255 -17.53 13.75 -25.52
CA GLN A 255 -17.24 12.50 -24.84
C GLN A 255 -18.15 12.28 -23.63
N ILE A 256 -18.70 11.09 -23.53
CA ILE A 256 -19.39 10.60 -22.34
C ILE A 256 -18.56 9.52 -21.64
N VAL A 257 -18.66 9.48 -20.32
CA VAL A 257 -18.06 8.45 -19.49
C VAL A 257 -19.16 7.90 -18.59
N VAL A 258 -19.50 6.65 -18.79
CA VAL A 258 -20.56 5.95 -18.05
C VAL A 258 -19.94 5.03 -17.02
N HIS A 259 -20.31 5.21 -15.77
CA HIS A 259 -19.94 4.33 -14.67
C HIS A 259 -21.03 3.27 -14.49
N THR A 260 -20.68 1.99 -14.59
CA THR A 260 -21.67 0.92 -14.59
C THR A 260 -21.14 -0.39 -14.02
N SER A 261 -22.00 -1.18 -13.41
CA SER A 261 -21.72 -2.57 -13.02
C SER A 261 -21.84 -3.56 -14.18
N ASP A 262 -22.59 -3.18 -15.27
CA ASP A 262 -22.76 -3.98 -16.49
C ASP A 262 -22.34 -3.18 -17.73
N SER A 263 -21.05 -3.24 -18.04
CA SER A 263 -20.50 -2.57 -19.21
C SER A 263 -21.01 -3.12 -20.55
N ASP A 264 -21.41 -4.40 -20.60
CA ASP A 264 -21.85 -5.05 -21.83
C ASP A 264 -23.27 -4.61 -22.18
N ALA A 265 -24.12 -4.39 -21.17
CA ALA A 265 -25.45 -3.79 -21.37
C ALA A 265 -25.34 -2.35 -21.88
N VAL A 266 -24.49 -1.52 -21.24
CA VAL A 266 -24.26 -0.12 -21.65
C VAL A 266 -23.67 -0.07 -23.06
N ALA A 267 -22.64 -0.85 -23.36
CA ALA A 267 -22.02 -0.86 -24.69
C ALA A 267 -23.01 -1.26 -25.78
N ARG A 268 -23.85 -2.26 -25.53
CA ARG A 268 -24.88 -2.71 -26.46
C ARG A 268 -25.90 -1.61 -26.73
N GLU A 269 -26.37 -0.92 -25.70
CA GLU A 269 -27.33 0.16 -25.82
C GLU A 269 -26.74 1.33 -26.61
N LEU A 270 -25.53 1.78 -26.27
CA LEU A 270 -24.84 2.85 -26.95
C LEU A 270 -24.62 2.54 -28.44
N LEU A 271 -24.12 1.33 -28.76
CA LEU A 271 -23.78 0.96 -30.15
C LEU A 271 -25.01 0.66 -31.02
N THR A 272 -26.15 0.24 -30.43
CA THR A 272 -27.30 -0.19 -31.22
C THR A 272 -28.44 0.84 -31.28
N ARG A 273 -28.53 1.73 -30.29
CA ARG A 273 -29.64 2.68 -30.19
C ARG A 273 -29.24 4.14 -30.25
N THR A 274 -27.95 4.42 -30.36
CA THR A 274 -27.44 5.79 -30.40
C THR A 274 -26.46 5.96 -31.55
N THR A 275 -25.98 7.20 -31.74
CA THR A 275 -24.89 7.53 -32.67
C THR A 275 -23.52 7.49 -31.98
N ALA A 276 -23.43 6.98 -30.77
CA ALA A 276 -22.17 6.85 -30.04
C ALA A 276 -21.17 5.95 -30.80
N HIS A 277 -19.92 6.35 -30.83
CA HIS A 277 -18.85 5.63 -31.49
C HIS A 277 -17.55 5.73 -30.68
N SER A 278 -16.50 5.02 -31.13
CA SER A 278 -15.18 5.01 -30.45
C SER A 278 -15.31 4.58 -28.98
N LEU A 279 -16.07 3.49 -28.72
CA LEU A 279 -16.21 2.96 -27.38
C LEU A 279 -14.90 2.38 -26.87
N ASP A 280 -14.61 2.71 -25.62
CA ASP A 280 -13.56 2.08 -24.82
C ASP A 280 -14.15 1.62 -23.50
N ILE A 281 -13.91 0.32 -23.16
CA ILE A 281 -14.38 -0.28 -21.92
C ILE A 281 -13.16 -0.56 -21.05
N THR A 282 -13.03 0.19 -19.98
CA THR A 282 -11.98 -0.02 -19.00
C THR A 282 -12.58 -0.48 -17.68
N SER A 283 -11.89 -1.40 -17.00
CA SER A 283 -12.17 -1.59 -15.58
C SER A 283 -11.79 -0.32 -14.84
N ARG A 284 -12.60 0.08 -13.86
CA ARG A 284 -12.18 1.14 -12.94
C ARG A 284 -10.81 0.77 -12.37
N GLY A 285 -9.91 1.74 -12.35
CA GLY A 285 -8.60 1.57 -11.73
C GLY A 285 -8.75 1.30 -10.24
N ILE A 286 -7.71 0.75 -9.64
CA ILE A 286 -7.63 0.66 -8.17
C ILE A 286 -7.76 2.04 -7.52
N GLU A 287 -7.44 3.12 -8.25
CA GLU A 287 -7.58 4.52 -7.83
C GLU A 287 -9.04 4.92 -7.63
N ASP A 288 -9.90 4.61 -8.60
CA ASP A 288 -11.34 4.91 -8.52
C ASP A 288 -11.99 4.13 -7.37
N ALA A 289 -11.64 2.84 -7.24
CA ALA A 289 -12.09 2.00 -6.14
C ALA A 289 -11.63 2.53 -4.77
N PHE A 290 -10.37 2.96 -4.69
CA PHE A 290 -9.81 3.55 -3.49
C PHE A 290 -10.52 4.84 -3.09
N VAL A 291 -10.78 5.75 -4.05
CA VAL A 291 -11.50 6.99 -3.79
C VAL A 291 -12.90 6.68 -3.24
N GLU A 292 -13.63 5.75 -3.83
CA GLU A 292 -14.96 5.38 -3.38
C GLU A 292 -14.96 4.75 -1.97
N LEU A 293 -14.05 3.81 -1.73
CA LEU A 293 -13.88 3.16 -0.42
C LEU A 293 -13.40 4.13 0.66
N THR A 294 -12.70 5.21 0.29
CA THR A 294 -12.14 6.19 1.24
C THR A 294 -12.90 7.52 1.30
N SER A 295 -13.87 7.76 0.42
CA SER A 295 -14.75 8.93 0.48
C SER A 295 -15.65 8.87 1.72
N PRO A 296 -15.97 10.02 2.37
CA PRO A 296 -16.92 10.05 3.47
C PRO A 296 -18.28 9.52 2.98
N SER A 297 -18.86 8.56 3.72
CA SER A 297 -20.22 8.12 3.48
C SER A 297 -21.18 9.29 3.70
N GLU A 298 -21.97 9.68 2.70
CA GLU A 298 -23.02 10.73 2.82
C GLU A 298 -24.17 10.39 3.78
N ALA A 299 -24.08 9.29 4.51
CA ALA A 299 -25.07 8.88 5.52
C ALA A 299 -24.88 9.66 6.84
N GLY A 300 -25.10 10.99 6.84
CA GLY A 300 -24.98 11.80 8.07
C GLY A 300 -25.38 13.26 7.96
N ALA A 301 -25.75 13.76 6.79
CA ALA A 301 -26.27 15.12 6.66
C ALA A 301 -27.78 15.17 6.97
N THR A 302 -28.16 14.84 8.19
CA THR A 302 -29.50 15.23 8.70
C THR A 302 -29.42 16.70 9.08
N VAL A 303 -29.95 17.52 8.21
CA VAL A 303 -30.22 18.94 8.42
C VAL A 303 -30.95 19.14 9.74
N SER A 304 -30.28 19.71 10.72
CA SER A 304 -30.95 20.37 11.85
C SER A 304 -31.23 21.80 11.42
N ARG A 305 -32.52 22.09 11.25
CA ARG A 305 -33.06 23.43 11.17
C ARG A 305 -33.08 24.08 12.53
#